data_9c3bffcaf7c37c3272dac850aa092b8e
#
_entry.id   9c3bffcaf7c37c3272dac850aa092b8e
#
_cell.length_a   1.000
_cell.length_b   1.000
_cell.length_c   1.000
_cell.angle_alpha   90.00
_cell.angle_beta   90.00
_cell.angle_gamma   90.00
#
_symmetry.space_group_name_H-M   'P 1'
#
loop_
_entity.id
_entity.type
_entity.pdbx_description
1 polymer ?
#
loop_
_entity_poly.entity_id
_entity_poly.type
_entity_poly.pdbx_seq_one_letter_code
_entity_poly.pdbx_strand_id
1 'polypeptide(L)'
;MKFIHTGDIHWGMTPDADKPCGSERAQAIKDTFKKIIAQAGKMQADCLFISGDLFHRQPLVRDLKEVNYLFTTIPNVKVILIAGNHDRIRENSALLSFSWSPNVTFFMDPDLNSVYFEDINTEIYGFSYHTREIKKPLLEDMQVSVNNHIQILMAHGGDTAHLPINFNSLELSPFSYIALGHIHKPQVISEDKIAYCGSPEPLDLTETGVHGYFTGEIHPETHKLTHMEFVPAATLQYLPLAVKVSRETTNMELADRIMAEIRKRGEENIYRNQALYRQ
;
A
#
# COMPACT_ATOMS: atom_id res chain seq x y z
N MET A 1 -6.38 -14.11 -14.49
CA MET A 1 -6.05 -13.97 -13.06
C MET A 1 -6.54 -12.62 -12.55
N LYS A 2 -7.31 -12.63 -11.47
CA LYS A 2 -7.81 -11.41 -10.81
C LYS A 2 -7.02 -11.12 -9.55
N PHE A 3 -6.70 -9.88 -9.28
CA PHE A 3 -5.91 -9.54 -8.09
C PHE A 3 -6.35 -8.24 -7.41
N ILE A 4 -5.99 -8.12 -6.15
CA ILE A 4 -5.91 -6.85 -5.42
C ILE A 4 -4.44 -6.55 -5.15
N HIS A 5 -4.04 -5.29 -5.34
CA HIS A 5 -2.73 -4.78 -4.98
C HIS A 5 -2.87 -3.66 -3.96
N THR A 6 -2.30 -3.89 -2.78
CA THR A 6 -2.22 -2.96 -1.65
C THR A 6 -0.83 -3.05 -1.00
N GLY A 7 -0.51 -2.13 -0.13
CA GLY A 7 0.74 -2.07 0.65
C GLY A 7 0.67 -0.89 1.60
N ASP A 8 1.76 -0.60 2.29
CA ASP A 8 1.87 0.57 3.17
C ASP A 8 0.67 0.71 4.13
N ILE A 9 0.25 -0.44 4.68
CA ILE A 9 -0.90 -0.52 5.61
C ILE A 9 -0.56 0.15 6.94
N HIS A 10 0.70 0.00 7.38
CA HIS A 10 1.20 0.52 8.64
C HIS A 10 0.34 0.13 9.85
N TRP A 11 -0.08 -1.14 9.90
CA TRP A 11 -0.80 -1.69 11.04
C TRP A 11 -0.07 -1.39 12.36
N GLY A 12 -0.79 -0.81 13.32
CA GLY A 12 -0.23 -0.37 14.60
C GLY A 12 0.33 1.05 14.61
N MET A 13 0.21 1.81 13.52
CA MET A 13 0.40 3.24 13.51
C MET A 13 -0.80 3.95 14.14
N THR A 14 -0.54 5.10 14.74
CA THR A 14 -1.56 6.03 15.24
C THR A 14 -1.32 7.40 14.59
N PRO A 15 -1.85 7.64 13.39
CA PRO A 15 -1.76 8.97 12.78
C PRO A 15 -2.38 10.02 13.71
N ASP A 16 -1.79 11.23 13.74
CA ASP A 16 -2.27 12.32 14.60
C ASP A 16 -2.38 11.94 16.09
N ALA A 17 -1.43 11.14 16.61
CA ALA A 17 -1.47 10.64 17.99
C ALA A 17 -1.58 11.74 19.06
N ASP A 18 -1.13 12.97 18.73
CA ASP A 18 -1.21 14.17 19.56
C ASP A 18 -2.55 14.91 19.43
N LYS A 19 -3.46 14.44 18.58
CA LYS A 19 -4.79 15.03 18.33
C LYS A 19 -5.91 14.17 18.94
N PRO A 20 -7.07 14.76 19.23
CA PRO A 20 -8.21 13.99 19.76
C PRO A 20 -8.65 12.83 18.88
N CYS A 21 -8.46 12.91 17.56
CA CYS A 21 -8.84 11.86 16.60
C CYS A 21 -7.84 10.70 16.48
N GLY A 22 -6.68 10.75 17.14
CA GLY A 22 -5.61 9.77 16.92
C GLY A 22 -6.05 8.31 17.13
N SER A 23 -6.85 8.02 18.17
CA SER A 23 -7.37 6.66 18.40
C SER A 23 -8.29 6.19 17.28
N GLU A 24 -9.14 7.06 16.74
CA GLU A 24 -10.03 6.78 15.61
C GLU A 24 -9.22 6.53 14.33
N ARG A 25 -8.11 7.27 14.14
CA ARG A 25 -7.19 7.08 13.02
C ARG A 25 -6.52 5.71 13.03
N ALA A 26 -6.05 5.26 14.21
CA ALA A 26 -5.49 3.92 14.35
C ALA A 26 -6.53 2.82 14.06
N GLN A 27 -7.79 3.04 14.45
CA GLN A 27 -8.87 2.10 14.15
C GLN A 27 -9.24 2.13 12.66
N ALA A 28 -9.22 3.30 12.02
CA ALA A 28 -9.50 3.46 10.59
C ALA A 28 -8.56 2.60 9.73
N ILE A 29 -7.24 2.60 10.02
CA ILE A 29 -6.26 1.73 9.34
C ILE A 29 -6.70 0.26 9.40
N LYS A 30 -7.08 -0.21 10.58
CA LYS A 30 -7.53 -1.59 10.77
C LYS A 30 -8.80 -1.90 10.00
N ASP A 31 -9.76 -1.00 10.04
CA ASP A 31 -11.08 -1.23 9.45
C ASP A 31 -11.02 -1.13 7.92
N THR A 32 -10.20 -0.24 7.38
CA THR A 32 -9.95 -0.16 5.93
C THR A 32 -9.25 -1.41 5.44
N PHE A 33 -8.23 -1.91 6.14
CA PHE A 33 -7.57 -3.17 5.78
C PHE A 33 -8.54 -4.36 5.82
N LYS A 34 -9.41 -4.47 6.83
CA LYS A 34 -10.47 -5.50 6.89
C LYS A 34 -11.42 -5.42 5.68
N LYS A 35 -11.79 -4.20 5.25
CA LYS A 35 -12.63 -4.00 4.05
C LYS A 35 -11.93 -4.50 2.78
N ILE A 36 -10.62 -4.25 2.63
CA ILE A 36 -9.82 -4.73 1.50
C ILE A 36 -9.80 -6.26 1.48
N ILE A 37 -9.55 -6.91 2.63
CA ILE A 37 -9.60 -8.36 2.77
C ILE A 37 -10.98 -8.91 2.38
N ALA A 38 -12.05 -8.34 2.92
CA ALA A 38 -13.41 -8.75 2.59
C ALA A 38 -13.73 -8.58 1.10
N GLN A 39 -13.22 -7.51 0.48
CA GLN A 39 -13.38 -7.27 -0.96
C GLN A 39 -12.62 -8.31 -1.79
N ALA A 40 -11.42 -8.73 -1.39
CA ALA A 40 -10.68 -9.80 -2.06
C ALA A 40 -11.49 -11.11 -2.09
N GLY A 41 -12.12 -11.48 -0.97
CA GLY A 41 -13.01 -12.63 -0.91
C GLY A 41 -14.27 -12.46 -1.76
N LYS A 42 -14.92 -11.29 -1.71
CA LYS A 42 -16.15 -11.00 -2.45
C LYS A 42 -15.96 -11.04 -3.96
N MET A 43 -14.85 -10.49 -4.49
CA MET A 43 -14.54 -10.52 -5.91
C MET A 43 -13.94 -11.85 -6.38
N GLN A 44 -13.72 -12.79 -5.44
CA GLN A 44 -13.05 -14.05 -5.70
C GLN A 44 -11.69 -13.82 -6.40
N ALA A 45 -10.88 -12.94 -5.81
CA ALA A 45 -9.55 -12.67 -6.32
C ALA A 45 -8.70 -13.94 -6.25
N ASP A 46 -7.87 -14.16 -7.26
CA ASP A 46 -6.87 -15.23 -7.24
C ASP A 46 -5.72 -14.87 -6.29
N CYS A 47 -5.32 -13.58 -6.29
CA CYS A 47 -4.22 -13.07 -5.48
C CYS A 47 -4.58 -11.77 -4.75
N LEU A 48 -4.00 -11.62 -3.55
CA LEU A 48 -3.89 -10.36 -2.82
C LEU A 48 -2.40 -10.06 -2.62
N PHE A 49 -1.89 -9.03 -3.29
CA PHE A 49 -0.52 -8.55 -3.16
C PHE A 49 -0.44 -7.49 -2.06
N ILE A 50 0.46 -7.69 -1.09
CA ILE A 50 0.79 -6.71 -0.05
C ILE A 50 2.26 -6.34 -0.20
N SER A 51 2.50 -5.20 -0.83
CA SER A 51 3.81 -4.75 -1.33
C SER A 51 4.66 -4.05 -0.25
N GLY A 52 4.76 -4.65 0.93
CA GLY A 52 5.58 -4.17 2.04
C GLY A 52 4.85 -3.24 3.00
N ASP A 53 5.53 -2.94 4.11
CA ASP A 53 5.08 -2.07 5.19
C ASP A 53 3.66 -2.39 5.68
N LEU A 54 3.39 -3.72 5.83
CA LEU A 54 2.16 -4.19 6.45
C LEU A 54 2.08 -3.72 7.91
N PHE A 55 3.22 -3.68 8.62
CA PHE A 55 3.31 -3.21 9.98
C PHE A 55 4.16 -1.94 10.08
N HIS A 56 3.69 -0.96 10.84
CA HIS A 56 4.41 0.31 11.05
C HIS A 56 5.77 0.15 11.73
N ARG A 57 5.94 -0.93 12.48
CA ARG A 57 7.17 -1.31 13.22
C ARG A 57 7.20 -2.82 13.39
N GLN A 58 8.26 -3.34 13.98
CA GLN A 58 8.33 -4.76 14.30
C GLN A 58 7.05 -5.23 15.00
N PRO A 59 6.29 -6.17 14.40
CA PRO A 59 5.02 -6.60 14.96
C PRO A 59 5.21 -7.44 16.22
N LEU A 60 4.28 -7.32 17.14
CA LEU A 60 4.15 -8.27 18.23
C LEU A 60 3.38 -9.50 17.73
N VAL A 61 3.56 -10.64 18.43
CA VAL A 61 2.84 -11.89 18.08
C VAL A 61 1.31 -11.69 18.04
N ARG A 62 0.77 -10.82 18.89
CA ARG A 62 -0.67 -10.49 18.87
C ARG A 62 -1.09 -9.82 17.56
N ASP A 63 -0.23 -8.92 17.02
CA ASP A 63 -0.52 -8.20 15.78
C ASP A 63 -0.48 -9.18 14.59
N LEU A 64 0.48 -10.11 14.60
CA LEU A 64 0.57 -11.18 13.60
C LEU A 64 -0.67 -12.10 13.65
N LYS A 65 -1.12 -12.49 14.85
CA LYS A 65 -2.33 -13.30 15.01
C LYS A 65 -3.58 -12.59 14.51
N GLU A 66 -3.72 -11.29 14.80
CA GLU A 66 -4.86 -10.47 14.39
C GLU A 66 -4.93 -10.38 12.85
N VAL A 67 -3.79 -10.06 12.21
CA VAL A 67 -3.70 -9.98 10.74
C VAL A 67 -3.87 -11.36 10.09
N ASN A 68 -3.22 -12.40 10.62
CA ASN A 68 -3.36 -13.76 10.08
C ASN A 68 -4.80 -14.27 10.16
N TYR A 69 -5.53 -13.93 11.22
CA TYR A 69 -6.96 -14.27 11.32
C TYR A 69 -7.75 -13.68 10.15
N LEU A 70 -7.45 -12.45 9.73
CA LEU A 70 -8.11 -11.86 8.55
C LEU A 70 -7.84 -12.68 7.30
N PHE A 71 -6.62 -13.14 7.09
CA PHE A 71 -6.27 -13.98 5.94
C PHE A 71 -6.99 -15.33 5.95
N THR A 72 -7.26 -15.91 7.12
CA THR A 72 -8.05 -17.15 7.22
C THR A 72 -9.50 -16.98 6.77
N THR A 73 -10.02 -15.76 6.73
CA THR A 73 -11.39 -15.48 6.24
C THR A 73 -11.54 -15.54 4.72
N ILE A 74 -10.41 -15.58 4.01
CA ILE A 74 -10.33 -15.65 2.54
C ILE A 74 -9.46 -16.84 2.07
N PRO A 75 -9.76 -18.08 2.46
CA PRO A 75 -8.85 -19.23 2.30
C PRO A 75 -8.52 -19.58 0.85
N ASN A 76 -9.37 -19.17 -0.09
CA ASN A 76 -9.18 -19.42 -1.52
C ASN A 76 -8.39 -18.32 -2.25
N VAL A 77 -8.06 -17.22 -1.57
CA VAL A 77 -7.24 -16.13 -2.13
C VAL A 77 -5.80 -16.35 -1.70
N LYS A 78 -4.87 -16.37 -2.64
CA LYS A 78 -3.44 -16.42 -2.36
C LYS A 78 -2.98 -15.05 -1.87
N VAL A 79 -2.59 -14.97 -0.61
CA VAL A 79 -2.07 -13.73 0.00
C VAL A 79 -0.56 -13.74 -0.12
N ILE A 80 -0.02 -12.78 -0.86
CA ILE A 80 1.42 -12.70 -1.12
C ILE A 80 1.98 -11.49 -0.39
N LEU A 81 2.98 -11.72 0.47
CA LEU A 81 3.60 -10.72 1.32
C LEU A 81 5.07 -10.52 0.99
N ILE A 82 5.51 -9.28 1.05
CA ILE A 82 6.91 -8.88 1.24
C ILE A 82 6.99 -7.94 2.45
N ALA A 83 8.14 -7.88 3.12
CA ALA A 83 8.40 -6.86 4.14
C ALA A 83 9.04 -5.62 3.51
N GLY A 84 8.60 -4.44 3.94
CA GLY A 84 9.19 -3.16 3.59
C GLY A 84 10.27 -2.73 4.59
N ASN A 85 10.59 -1.43 4.60
CA ASN A 85 11.63 -0.89 5.48
C ASN A 85 11.18 -0.72 6.94
N HIS A 86 9.88 -0.55 7.21
CA HIS A 86 9.32 -0.46 8.55
C HIS A 86 9.23 -1.81 9.25
N ASP A 87 8.73 -2.82 8.57
CA ASP A 87 8.55 -4.18 9.11
C ASP A 87 9.62 -5.18 8.64
N ARG A 88 10.79 -4.67 8.22
CA ARG A 88 11.92 -5.47 7.72
C ARG A 88 12.23 -6.69 8.58
N ILE A 89 12.69 -7.75 7.96
CA ILE A 89 13.07 -9.00 8.64
C ILE A 89 14.35 -8.77 9.46
N ARG A 90 14.28 -9.02 10.76
CA ARG A 90 15.41 -8.96 11.70
C ARG A 90 15.67 -10.35 12.28
N GLU A 91 16.89 -10.61 12.73
CA GLU A 91 17.26 -11.89 13.36
C GLU A 91 16.31 -12.35 14.47
N ASN A 92 15.79 -11.42 15.25
CA ASN A 92 14.85 -11.71 16.36
C ASN A 92 13.40 -11.29 16.04
N SER A 93 13.05 -11.18 14.75
CA SER A 93 11.68 -10.82 14.37
C SER A 93 10.71 -11.95 14.64
N ALA A 94 9.57 -11.63 15.25
CA ALA A 94 8.47 -12.59 15.37
C ALA A 94 7.97 -13.08 14.00
N LEU A 95 8.23 -12.34 12.92
CA LEU A 95 7.90 -12.73 11.54
C LEU A 95 8.57 -14.04 11.13
N LEU A 96 9.82 -14.31 11.57
CA LEU A 96 10.58 -15.51 11.22
C LEU A 96 10.01 -16.81 11.82
N SER A 97 9.41 -16.73 13.00
CA SER A 97 8.89 -17.89 13.74
C SER A 97 7.38 -18.03 13.67
N PHE A 98 6.69 -17.09 13.04
CA PHE A 98 5.25 -17.09 12.98
C PHE A 98 4.74 -18.02 11.86
N SER A 99 3.81 -18.92 12.23
CA SER A 99 3.15 -19.78 11.25
C SER A 99 1.94 -19.08 10.66
N TRP A 100 2.08 -18.65 9.42
CA TRP A 100 0.98 -18.06 8.65
C TRP A 100 -0.03 -19.11 8.20
N SER A 101 -1.25 -18.67 7.89
CA SER A 101 -2.28 -19.54 7.30
C SER A 101 -1.82 -20.12 5.94
N PRO A 102 -2.33 -21.29 5.53
CA PRO A 102 -1.84 -21.98 4.34
C PRO A 102 -1.97 -21.20 3.03
N ASN A 103 -2.86 -20.23 2.97
CA ASN A 103 -3.04 -19.36 1.80
C ASN A 103 -2.08 -18.16 1.75
N VAL A 104 -1.15 -18.04 2.71
CA VAL A 104 -0.17 -16.95 2.77
C VAL A 104 1.19 -17.42 2.29
N THR A 105 1.75 -16.73 1.32
CA THR A 105 3.14 -16.85 0.88
C THR A 105 3.89 -15.59 1.24
N PHE A 106 4.90 -15.70 2.09
CA PHE A 106 5.72 -14.57 2.52
C PHE A 106 7.15 -14.73 2.00
N PHE A 107 7.58 -13.85 1.12
CA PHE A 107 8.97 -13.77 0.66
C PHE A 107 9.83 -13.18 1.76
N MET A 108 10.48 -14.03 2.54
CA MET A 108 11.26 -13.60 3.70
C MET A 108 12.74 -13.31 3.38
N ASP A 109 13.24 -13.77 2.24
CA ASP A 109 14.65 -13.62 1.87
C ASP A 109 14.99 -12.20 1.39
N PRO A 110 16.24 -11.73 1.56
CA PRO A 110 16.70 -10.45 1.02
C PRO A 110 16.99 -10.50 -0.48
N ASP A 111 17.17 -11.69 -1.04
CA ASP A 111 17.42 -11.93 -2.45
C ASP A 111 16.12 -12.24 -3.18
N LEU A 112 16.07 -11.88 -4.47
CA LEU A 112 14.90 -12.13 -5.30
C LEU A 112 14.66 -13.63 -5.46
N ASN A 113 13.49 -14.07 -5.03
CA ASN A 113 13.01 -15.44 -5.17
C ASN A 113 11.68 -15.47 -5.92
N SER A 114 11.28 -16.63 -6.41
CA SER A 114 9.97 -16.82 -7.03
C SER A 114 9.22 -18.03 -6.46
N VAL A 115 7.89 -17.96 -6.55
CA VAL A 115 6.98 -19.06 -6.25
C VAL A 115 6.01 -19.20 -7.42
N TYR A 116 5.89 -20.42 -7.95
CA TYR A 116 4.97 -20.76 -9.03
C TYR A 116 3.67 -21.37 -8.47
N PHE A 117 2.54 -20.81 -8.87
CA PHE A 117 1.20 -21.30 -8.56
C PHE A 117 0.60 -21.94 -9.80
N GLU A 118 0.61 -23.27 -9.84
CA GLU A 118 0.19 -24.07 -11.00
C GLU A 118 -1.29 -23.84 -11.36
N ASP A 119 -2.16 -23.76 -10.35
CA ASP A 119 -3.61 -23.62 -10.51
C ASP A 119 -4.05 -22.33 -11.18
N ILE A 120 -3.22 -21.29 -11.15
CA ILE A 120 -3.47 -20.01 -11.82
C ILE A 120 -2.40 -19.67 -12.88
N ASN A 121 -1.50 -20.61 -13.20
CA ASN A 121 -0.37 -20.45 -14.12
C ASN A 121 0.41 -19.14 -13.90
N THR A 122 0.73 -18.83 -12.64
CA THR A 122 1.35 -17.56 -12.26
C THR A 122 2.61 -17.78 -11.45
N GLU A 123 3.71 -17.15 -11.85
CA GLU A 123 4.96 -17.09 -11.13
C GLU A 123 5.14 -15.70 -10.52
N ILE A 124 5.28 -15.64 -9.21
CA ILE A 124 5.39 -14.37 -8.46
C ILE A 124 6.79 -14.26 -7.89
N TYR A 125 7.42 -13.14 -8.14
CA TYR A 125 8.76 -12.78 -7.69
C TYR A 125 8.67 -11.75 -6.59
N GLY A 126 9.50 -11.91 -5.55
CA GLY A 126 9.55 -10.98 -4.44
C GLY A 126 10.76 -11.17 -3.56
N PHE A 127 11.04 -10.19 -2.73
CA PHE A 127 12.06 -10.23 -1.68
C PHE A 127 11.69 -9.24 -0.57
N SER A 128 12.30 -9.35 0.59
CA SER A 128 12.01 -8.53 1.76
C SER A 128 13.20 -7.71 2.22
N TYR A 129 12.92 -6.58 2.84
CA TYR A 129 13.93 -5.78 3.52
C TYR A 129 14.47 -6.51 4.75
N HIS A 130 15.81 -6.55 4.89
CA HIS A 130 16.53 -6.98 6.09
C HIS A 130 17.24 -5.80 6.76
N THR A 131 17.50 -4.73 6.02
CA THR A 131 18.07 -3.46 6.48
C THR A 131 17.03 -2.34 6.39
N ARG A 132 17.30 -1.19 6.98
CA ARG A 132 16.41 -0.02 6.84
C ARG A 132 16.43 0.56 5.43
N GLU A 133 17.56 0.46 4.77
CA GLU A 133 17.82 1.06 3.47
C GLU A 133 18.40 0.03 2.52
N ILE A 134 18.02 0.10 1.26
CA ILE A 134 18.59 -0.63 0.15
C ILE A 134 19.02 0.39 -0.90
N LYS A 135 20.30 0.77 -0.89
CA LYS A 135 20.85 1.79 -1.81
C LYS A 135 21.31 1.24 -3.15
N LYS A 136 21.30 -0.08 -3.29
CA LYS A 136 21.65 -0.75 -4.54
C LYS A 136 20.42 -0.94 -5.42
N PRO A 137 20.51 -0.73 -6.73
CA PRO A 137 19.41 -0.98 -7.67
C PRO A 137 19.28 -2.48 -7.97
N LEU A 138 18.87 -3.27 -6.98
CA LEU A 138 18.84 -4.76 -7.05
C LEU A 138 18.02 -5.28 -8.23
N LEU A 139 17.07 -4.51 -8.74
CA LEU A 139 16.20 -4.91 -9.84
C LEU A 139 16.87 -4.77 -11.23
N GLU A 140 18.00 -4.09 -11.35
CA GLU A 140 18.70 -3.93 -12.65
C GLU A 140 19.44 -5.21 -13.06
N ASP A 141 19.90 -6.00 -12.09
CA ASP A 141 20.68 -7.22 -12.32
C ASP A 141 19.80 -8.48 -12.33
N MET A 142 18.47 -8.35 -12.28
CA MET A 142 17.56 -9.48 -12.25
C MET A 142 17.70 -10.37 -13.49
N GLN A 143 17.87 -11.67 -13.26
CA GLN A 143 17.80 -12.68 -14.30
C GLN A 143 16.42 -13.34 -14.24
N VAL A 144 15.47 -12.85 -15.04
CA VAL A 144 14.13 -13.43 -15.16
C VAL A 144 13.99 -14.07 -16.53
N SER A 145 13.75 -15.37 -16.54
CA SER A 145 13.53 -16.12 -17.78
C SER A 145 12.14 -15.82 -18.34
N VAL A 146 12.09 -15.52 -19.64
CA VAL A 146 10.81 -15.47 -20.34
C VAL A 146 10.25 -16.89 -20.41
N ASN A 147 9.06 -17.10 -19.88
CA ASN A 147 8.39 -18.39 -19.87
C ASN A 147 6.90 -18.22 -20.26
N ASN A 148 6.14 -19.30 -20.21
CA ASN A 148 4.72 -19.30 -20.57
C ASN A 148 3.81 -19.17 -19.34
N HIS A 149 4.21 -18.36 -18.36
CA HIS A 149 3.44 -18.08 -17.16
C HIS A 149 3.11 -16.58 -17.09
N ILE A 150 2.06 -16.23 -16.35
CA ILE A 150 1.88 -14.87 -15.86
C ILE A 150 3.03 -14.61 -14.87
N GLN A 151 3.83 -13.57 -15.09
CA GLN A 151 4.94 -13.22 -14.22
C GLN A 151 4.66 -11.90 -13.50
N ILE A 152 4.73 -11.92 -12.18
CA ILE A 152 4.46 -10.76 -11.32
C ILE A 152 5.71 -10.45 -10.52
N LEU A 153 6.09 -9.17 -10.44
CA LEU A 153 7.11 -8.69 -9.50
C LEU A 153 6.45 -7.92 -8.37
N MET A 154 6.82 -8.24 -7.15
CA MET A 154 6.50 -7.43 -5.98
C MET A 154 7.78 -6.80 -5.43
N ALA A 155 7.78 -5.47 -5.25
CA ALA A 155 8.90 -4.75 -4.66
C ALA A 155 8.43 -3.57 -3.82
N HIS A 156 9.29 -3.14 -2.87
CA HIS A 156 9.02 -2.02 -1.99
C HIS A 156 10.18 -1.03 -2.08
N GLY A 157 9.96 0.18 -2.59
CA GLY A 157 11.01 1.17 -2.77
C GLY A 157 10.74 2.14 -3.92
N GLY A 158 11.80 2.79 -4.43
CA GLY A 158 11.71 3.73 -5.55
C GLY A 158 12.35 5.09 -5.31
N ASP A 159 12.97 5.30 -4.15
CA ASP A 159 13.83 6.45 -3.90
C ASP A 159 15.31 6.04 -3.78
N THR A 160 16.21 7.01 -3.60
CA THR A 160 17.66 6.78 -3.57
C THR A 160 18.15 5.99 -2.36
N ALA A 161 17.37 5.92 -1.28
CA ALA A 161 17.69 5.20 -0.04
C ALA A 161 16.95 3.85 0.05
N HIS A 162 15.83 3.74 -0.63
CA HIS A 162 14.95 2.58 -0.55
C HIS A 162 14.74 1.99 -1.94
N LEU A 163 15.62 1.05 -2.31
CA LEU A 163 15.60 0.31 -3.58
C LEU A 163 15.45 1.24 -4.79
N PRO A 164 16.51 1.91 -5.25
CA PRO A 164 16.43 2.72 -6.45
C PRO A 164 15.91 1.90 -7.65
N ILE A 165 14.93 2.42 -8.37
CA ILE A 165 14.24 1.73 -9.46
C ILE A 165 14.46 2.45 -10.79
N ASN A 166 14.94 1.71 -11.78
CA ASN A 166 14.97 2.14 -13.17
C ASN A 166 13.68 1.67 -13.88
N PHE A 167 12.70 2.57 -13.97
CA PHE A 167 11.40 2.23 -14.57
C PHE A 167 11.49 1.83 -16.04
N ASN A 168 12.44 2.38 -16.81
CA ASN A 168 12.63 2.00 -18.21
C ASN A 168 13.05 0.52 -18.32
N SER A 169 13.92 0.05 -17.43
CA SER A 169 14.33 -1.36 -17.38
C SER A 169 13.17 -2.26 -16.99
N LEU A 170 12.37 -1.86 -16.02
CA LEU A 170 11.19 -2.61 -15.59
C LEU A 170 10.11 -2.68 -16.66
N GLU A 171 9.91 -1.60 -17.43
CA GLU A 171 8.96 -1.58 -18.55
C GLU A 171 9.30 -2.63 -19.61
N LEU A 172 10.57 -2.81 -19.89
CA LEU A 172 11.09 -3.77 -20.87
C LEU A 172 11.20 -5.22 -20.33
N SER A 173 10.98 -5.42 -19.01
CA SER A 173 11.06 -6.74 -18.37
C SER A 173 9.91 -7.67 -18.80
N PRO A 174 10.01 -8.99 -18.59
CA PRO A 174 8.97 -9.94 -18.98
C PRO A 174 7.75 -9.95 -18.07
N PHE A 175 7.72 -9.17 -17.00
CA PHE A 175 6.61 -9.16 -16.05
C PHE A 175 5.30 -8.69 -16.69
N SER A 176 4.22 -9.38 -16.35
CA SER A 176 2.85 -9.00 -16.69
C SER A 176 2.33 -7.83 -15.84
N TYR A 177 2.79 -7.77 -14.59
CA TYR A 177 2.47 -6.70 -13.64
C TYR A 177 3.58 -6.53 -12.62
N ILE A 178 3.81 -5.30 -12.19
CA ILE A 178 4.80 -4.94 -11.18
C ILE A 178 4.09 -4.17 -10.06
N ALA A 179 3.97 -4.82 -8.91
CA ALA A 179 3.28 -4.33 -7.73
C ALA A 179 4.27 -3.64 -6.78
N LEU A 180 4.26 -2.31 -6.75
CA LEU A 180 5.17 -1.48 -5.95
C LEU A 180 4.50 -0.91 -4.70
N GLY A 181 5.23 -0.93 -3.58
CA GLY A 181 4.93 -0.19 -2.33
C GLY A 181 6.01 0.83 -2.00
N HIS A 182 5.94 1.46 -0.83
CA HIS A 182 6.81 2.49 -0.29
C HIS A 182 6.35 3.93 -0.56
N ILE A 183 5.83 4.21 -1.72
CA ILE A 183 5.31 5.54 -2.05
C ILE A 183 3.83 5.57 -1.65
N HIS A 184 3.50 6.28 -0.58
CA HIS A 184 2.15 6.30 0.00
C HIS A 184 1.09 6.93 -0.90
N LYS A 185 1.51 7.72 -1.90
CA LYS A 185 0.61 8.27 -2.90
C LYS A 185 0.38 7.26 -4.02
N PRO A 186 -0.86 6.84 -4.31
CA PRO A 186 -1.13 5.93 -5.41
C PRO A 186 -0.71 6.56 -6.75
N GLN A 187 0.00 5.78 -7.57
CA GLN A 187 0.52 6.24 -8.85
C GLN A 187 0.55 5.10 -9.87
N VAL A 188 0.01 5.34 -11.05
CA VAL A 188 0.23 4.50 -12.21
C VAL A 188 1.47 5.01 -12.93
N ILE A 189 2.52 4.19 -12.98
CA ILE A 189 3.79 4.51 -13.67
C ILE A 189 3.67 4.11 -15.14
N SER A 190 3.06 2.96 -15.38
CA SER A 190 2.73 2.46 -16.72
C SER A 190 1.33 1.86 -16.66
N GLU A 191 0.42 2.30 -17.54
CA GLU A 191 -0.98 1.87 -17.54
C GLU A 191 -1.13 0.36 -17.75
N ASP A 192 -0.18 -0.24 -18.46
CA ASP A 192 -0.23 -1.65 -18.83
C ASP A 192 0.54 -2.56 -17.86
N LYS A 193 1.26 -2.00 -16.82
CA LYS A 193 2.23 -2.84 -16.14
C LYS A 193 2.65 -2.43 -14.72
N ILE A 194 2.87 -1.16 -14.41
CA ILE A 194 3.57 -0.73 -13.19
C ILE A 194 2.73 0.25 -12.38
N ALA A 195 2.47 -0.07 -11.12
CA ALA A 195 1.78 0.84 -10.20
C ALA A 195 2.34 0.80 -8.77
N TYR A 196 2.34 1.96 -8.11
CA TYR A 196 2.40 2.09 -6.67
C TYR A 196 0.98 2.07 -6.10
N CYS A 197 0.71 1.16 -5.17
CA CYS A 197 -0.63 1.07 -4.57
C CYS A 197 -0.96 2.28 -3.69
N GLY A 198 0.03 2.92 -3.12
CA GLY A 198 -0.17 3.90 -2.06
C GLY A 198 -0.57 3.26 -0.73
N SER A 199 -0.67 4.08 0.31
CA SER A 199 -1.28 3.67 1.59
C SER A 199 -2.80 3.67 1.49
N PRO A 200 -3.52 2.68 2.05
CA PRO A 200 -5.00 2.64 1.99
C PRO A 200 -5.68 3.72 2.84
N GLU A 201 -5.01 4.18 3.88
CA GLU A 201 -5.38 5.34 4.70
C GLU A 201 -4.23 6.35 4.68
N PRO A 202 -4.48 7.65 4.61
CA PRO A 202 -3.42 8.64 4.73
C PRO A 202 -2.83 8.62 6.13
N LEU A 203 -1.51 8.71 6.26
CA LEU A 203 -0.80 8.53 7.53
C LEU A 203 -0.38 9.84 8.19
N ASP A 204 -0.28 10.92 7.41
CA ASP A 204 0.03 12.25 7.92
C ASP A 204 -0.57 13.38 7.03
N LEU A 205 -0.47 14.62 7.53
CA LEU A 205 -1.03 15.83 6.87
C LEU A 205 -0.45 16.16 5.48
N THR A 206 0.62 15.50 5.06
CA THR A 206 1.22 15.71 3.73
C THR A 206 0.64 14.78 2.69
N GLU A 207 0.02 13.69 3.12
CA GLU A 207 -0.60 12.68 2.28
C GLU A 207 -2.02 13.09 1.88
N THR A 208 -2.09 14.11 1.03
CA THR A 208 -3.36 14.64 0.54
C THR A 208 -3.87 13.89 -0.68
N GLY A 209 -5.16 13.84 -0.86
CA GLY A 209 -5.81 13.20 -1.99
C GLY A 209 -6.50 11.89 -1.63
N VAL A 210 -6.79 11.09 -2.64
CA VAL A 210 -7.54 9.85 -2.48
C VAL A 210 -6.59 8.72 -2.14
N HIS A 211 -6.92 7.93 -1.12
CA HIS A 211 -6.20 6.74 -0.68
C HIS A 211 -7.06 5.48 -0.87
N GLY A 212 -6.41 4.34 -1.13
CA GLY A 212 -7.12 3.11 -1.45
C GLY A 212 -6.18 2.00 -1.91
N TYR A 213 -6.60 1.25 -2.92
CA TYR A 213 -5.87 0.10 -3.45
C TYR A 213 -6.20 -0.09 -4.95
N PHE A 214 -5.45 -0.92 -5.64
CA PHE A 214 -5.78 -1.31 -7.01
C PHE A 214 -6.45 -2.68 -7.07
N THR A 215 -7.40 -2.82 -7.99
CA THR A 215 -7.85 -4.12 -8.51
C THR A 215 -7.33 -4.28 -9.93
N GLY A 216 -7.04 -5.52 -10.34
CA GLY A 216 -6.60 -5.77 -11.70
C GLY A 216 -6.97 -7.15 -12.20
N GLU A 217 -6.90 -7.30 -13.53
CA GLU A 217 -7.14 -8.54 -14.23
C GLU A 217 -6.10 -8.77 -15.31
N ILE A 218 -5.47 -9.94 -15.32
CA ILE A 218 -4.48 -10.36 -16.31
C ILE A 218 -5.09 -11.51 -17.13
N HIS A 219 -5.04 -11.36 -18.46
CA HIS A 219 -5.56 -12.39 -19.36
C HIS A 219 -4.71 -13.67 -19.29
N PRO A 220 -5.33 -14.85 -19.11
CA PRO A 220 -4.59 -16.10 -18.85
C PRO A 220 -3.74 -16.60 -20.03
N GLU A 221 -4.13 -16.27 -21.26
CA GLU A 221 -3.42 -16.73 -22.47
C GLU A 221 -2.41 -15.71 -22.99
N THR A 222 -2.74 -14.41 -22.92
CA THR A 222 -1.85 -13.36 -23.44
C THR A 222 -0.91 -12.82 -22.39
N HIS A 223 -1.15 -13.11 -21.12
CA HIS A 223 -0.42 -12.66 -19.93
C HIS A 223 -0.35 -11.12 -19.81
N LYS A 224 -1.26 -10.42 -20.48
CA LYS A 224 -1.34 -8.95 -20.44
C LYS A 224 -2.34 -8.49 -19.41
N LEU A 225 -2.02 -7.39 -18.75
CA LEU A 225 -2.97 -6.66 -17.91
C LEU A 225 -4.10 -6.14 -18.80
N THR A 226 -5.34 -6.54 -18.54
CA THR A 226 -6.53 -6.17 -19.33
C THR A 226 -7.40 -5.16 -18.60
N HIS A 227 -7.26 -5.10 -17.28
CA HIS A 227 -8.00 -4.15 -16.45
C HIS A 227 -7.17 -3.79 -15.23
N MET A 228 -7.13 -2.51 -14.89
CA MET A 228 -6.60 -2.00 -13.62
C MET A 228 -7.43 -0.79 -13.20
N GLU A 229 -7.94 -0.82 -11.98
CA GLU A 229 -8.77 0.23 -11.41
C GLU A 229 -8.29 0.58 -10.00
N PHE A 230 -8.16 1.88 -9.72
CA PHE A 230 -7.95 2.37 -8.37
C PHE A 230 -9.28 2.47 -7.62
N VAL A 231 -9.36 1.80 -6.49
CA VAL A 231 -10.55 1.76 -5.63
C VAL A 231 -10.31 2.61 -4.38
N PRO A 232 -10.99 3.76 -4.24
CA PRO A 232 -10.94 4.56 -3.01
C PRO A 232 -11.42 3.74 -1.81
N ALA A 233 -10.68 3.79 -0.70
CA ALA A 233 -10.99 3.00 0.50
C ALA A 233 -10.87 3.78 1.81
N ALA A 234 -10.09 4.87 1.82
CA ALA A 234 -9.86 5.67 3.01
C ALA A 234 -11.14 6.20 3.63
N THR A 235 -11.18 6.21 4.94
CA THR A 235 -12.34 6.70 5.72
C THR A 235 -12.42 8.22 5.74
N LEU A 236 -11.29 8.89 5.51
CA LEU A 236 -11.19 10.35 5.44
C LEU A 236 -10.05 10.79 4.52
N GLN A 237 -9.97 12.08 4.25
CA GLN A 237 -8.88 12.70 3.51
C GLN A 237 -8.27 13.84 4.32
N TYR A 238 -6.96 14.07 4.13
CA TYR A 238 -6.34 15.33 4.51
C TYR A 238 -6.53 16.34 3.38
N LEU A 239 -7.20 17.44 3.67
CA LEU A 239 -7.53 18.46 2.68
C LEU A 239 -6.89 19.80 3.03
N PRO A 240 -6.25 20.49 2.06
CA PRO A 240 -5.79 21.84 2.29
C PRO A 240 -7.00 22.78 2.38
N LEU A 241 -7.04 23.61 3.42
CA LEU A 241 -8.05 24.62 3.62
C LEU A 241 -7.42 26.00 3.50
N ALA A 242 -7.76 26.72 2.44
CA ALA A 242 -7.31 28.09 2.22
C ALA A 242 -8.43 29.07 2.55
N VAL A 243 -8.19 29.99 3.49
CA VAL A 243 -9.14 31.05 3.88
C VAL A 243 -8.50 32.38 3.63
N LYS A 244 -9.23 33.24 2.92
CA LYS A 244 -8.81 34.64 2.66
C LYS A 244 -9.00 35.49 3.92
N VAL A 245 -7.93 36.16 4.33
CA VAL A 245 -7.93 37.08 5.47
C VAL A 245 -7.40 38.46 5.07
N SER A 246 -7.85 39.50 5.75
CA SER A 246 -7.33 40.86 5.67
C SER A 246 -6.88 41.31 7.07
N ARG A 247 -6.26 42.49 7.16
CA ARG A 247 -5.88 43.07 8.46
C ARG A 247 -7.06 43.35 9.37
N GLU A 248 -8.25 43.48 8.82
CA GLU A 248 -9.49 43.78 9.52
C GLU A 248 -10.28 42.53 9.92
N THR A 249 -9.86 41.33 9.43
CA THR A 249 -10.55 40.07 9.73
C THR A 249 -10.40 39.73 11.20
N THR A 250 -11.50 39.70 11.93
CA THR A 250 -11.54 39.30 13.32
C THR A 250 -11.38 37.77 13.48
N ASN A 251 -10.97 37.31 14.67
CA ASN A 251 -10.88 35.90 14.96
C ASN A 251 -12.24 35.18 14.82
N MET A 252 -13.33 35.84 15.12
CA MET A 252 -14.68 35.28 15.00
C MET A 252 -15.06 35.10 13.52
N GLU A 253 -14.86 36.11 12.69
CA GLU A 253 -15.08 36.00 11.23
C GLU A 253 -14.18 34.93 10.59
N LEU A 254 -12.94 34.81 11.06
CA LEU A 254 -12.03 33.76 10.58
C LEU A 254 -12.57 32.38 10.95
N ALA A 255 -13.00 32.17 12.19
CA ALA A 255 -13.61 30.92 12.63
C ALA A 255 -14.85 30.56 11.81
N ASP A 256 -15.76 31.54 11.59
CA ASP A 256 -16.97 31.33 10.79
C ASP A 256 -16.66 30.96 9.34
N ARG A 257 -15.65 31.58 8.72
CA ARG A 257 -15.21 31.26 7.36
C ARG A 257 -14.60 29.85 7.29
N ILE A 258 -13.78 29.47 8.27
CA ILE A 258 -13.22 28.12 8.39
C ILE A 258 -14.35 27.10 8.48
N MET A 259 -15.28 27.28 9.41
CA MET A 259 -16.41 26.38 9.61
C MET A 259 -17.32 26.28 8.38
N ALA A 260 -17.55 27.37 7.68
CA ALA A 260 -18.32 27.38 6.45
C ALA A 260 -17.67 26.54 5.35
N GLU A 261 -16.34 26.65 5.18
CA GLU A 261 -15.60 25.84 4.20
C GLU A 261 -15.55 24.36 4.60
N ILE A 262 -15.39 24.02 5.88
CA ILE A 262 -15.44 22.66 6.39
C ILE A 262 -16.80 22.02 6.09
N ARG A 263 -17.91 22.68 6.45
CA ARG A 263 -19.27 22.18 6.18
C ARG A 263 -19.55 21.95 4.70
N LYS A 264 -18.96 22.76 3.83
CA LYS A 264 -19.10 22.64 2.38
C LYS A 264 -18.36 21.43 1.81
N ARG A 265 -17.24 21.02 2.43
CA ARG A 265 -16.34 19.96 1.93
C ARG A 265 -16.47 18.62 2.63
N GLY A 266 -17.21 18.56 3.75
CA GLY A 266 -17.43 17.38 4.57
C GLY A 266 -16.72 17.44 5.92
N GLU A 267 -17.47 17.27 6.99
CA GLU A 267 -16.96 17.33 8.38
C GLU A 267 -16.14 16.10 8.77
N GLU A 268 -16.22 15.02 8.00
CA GLU A 268 -15.48 13.78 8.18
C GLU A 268 -13.99 13.88 7.86
N ASN A 269 -13.59 14.93 7.12
CA ASN A 269 -12.21 15.13 6.67
C ASN A 269 -11.36 15.91 7.67
N ILE A 270 -10.04 15.76 7.57
CA ILE A 270 -9.08 16.56 8.36
C ILE A 270 -8.54 17.71 7.50
N TYR A 271 -8.60 18.91 8.04
CA TYR A 271 -8.25 20.12 7.30
C TYR A 271 -6.94 20.73 7.78
N ARG A 272 -6.02 20.96 6.84
CA ARG A 272 -4.79 21.72 7.08
C ARG A 272 -5.01 23.17 6.69
N ASN A 273 -5.08 24.08 7.68
CA ASN A 273 -5.27 25.50 7.44
C ASN A 273 -4.06 26.14 6.77
N GLN A 274 -4.32 26.90 5.71
CA GLN A 274 -3.37 27.83 5.08
C GLN A 274 -4.00 29.22 5.05
N ALA A 275 -3.47 30.14 5.86
CA ALA A 275 -3.90 31.53 5.80
C ALA A 275 -3.30 32.21 4.55
N LEU A 276 -4.16 32.71 3.66
CA LEU A 276 -3.75 33.51 2.52
C LEU A 276 -3.97 35.01 2.86
N TYR A 277 -2.87 35.70 3.13
CA TYR A 277 -2.90 37.18 3.27
C TYR A 277 -2.98 37.81 1.87
N ARG A 278 -4.02 38.67 1.64
CA ARG A 278 -3.97 39.64 0.57
C ARG A 278 -3.28 40.88 1.11
N GLN A 279 -2.22 41.33 0.45
CA GLN A 279 -1.65 42.68 0.63
C GLN A 279 -2.63 43.72 0.11
#